data_98bb6a125288d50edeeac64ddbbb05ed
#
_entry.id   98bb6a125288d50edeeac64ddbbb05ed
#
_cell.length_a   1.000
_cell.length_b   1.000
_cell.length_c   1.000
_cell.angle_alpha   90.00
_cell.angle_beta   90.00
_cell.angle_gamma   90.00
#
_symmetry.space_group_name_H-M   'P 1'
#
loop_
_entity.id
_entity.type
_entity.pdbx_description
1 polymer ?
#
loop_
_entity_poly.entity_id
_entity_poly.type
_entity_poly.pdbx_seq_one_letter_code
_entity_poly.pdbx_strand_id
1 'polypeptide(L)'
;LHIQYALYSVRLLSEFIVPRAQKWFFMECKTQLKSNITGEQLLTLSMDMGEKMIICGAEANRVEDTIRRICLAYGCTKVDVFSITSYLSTTIRLPDGTHDTQTRRIHSYSNNLDKLEYLNAISRHICNNTPAYNNIETEIAYIKKDRNFPWYMSISGYILSSLAFAVFFGGSIRDGLIAGLLSTIAYIMDLKIRPLGINMLMYNFFCTFLLGVLARFIGLTGFIDNLDKVFIGLVMLYIPGTQMTNSIRDILCGDIMSGLLRLIEAV
;
A
#
# COMPACT_ATOMS: atom_id res chain seq x y z
N LEU A 1 28.42 -15.69 -24.52
CA LEU A 1 27.44 -16.78 -24.29
C LEU A 1 26.49 -16.46 -23.11
N HIS A 2 26.99 -15.96 -21.94
CA HIS A 2 26.16 -15.68 -20.76
C HIS A 2 25.13 -14.55 -20.92
N ILE A 3 25.41 -13.53 -21.73
CA ILE A 3 24.49 -12.41 -21.98
C ILE A 3 23.32 -12.87 -22.89
N GLN A 4 23.55 -13.81 -23.80
CA GLN A 4 22.53 -14.33 -24.70
C GLN A 4 21.51 -15.23 -23.96
N TYR A 5 21.96 -15.97 -22.93
CA TYR A 5 21.06 -16.75 -22.04
C TYR A 5 20.23 -15.86 -21.12
N ALA A 6 20.78 -14.76 -20.63
CA ALA A 6 20.04 -13.80 -19.82
C ALA A 6 18.95 -13.09 -20.63
N LEU A 7 19.23 -12.72 -21.86
CA LEU A 7 18.23 -12.12 -22.78
C LEU A 7 17.15 -13.12 -23.20
N TYR A 8 17.49 -14.41 -23.34
CA TYR A 8 16.54 -15.47 -23.68
C TYR A 8 15.60 -15.78 -22.51
N SER A 9 16.10 -15.79 -21.26
CA SER A 9 15.28 -15.98 -20.06
C SER A 9 14.35 -14.79 -19.78
N VAL A 10 14.78 -13.55 -20.03
CA VAL A 10 13.92 -12.36 -19.93
C VAL A 10 12.84 -12.37 -21.02
N ARG A 11 13.15 -12.83 -22.23
CA ARG A 11 12.18 -12.94 -23.33
C ARG A 11 11.16 -14.06 -23.08
N LEU A 12 11.58 -15.20 -22.52
CA LEU A 12 10.68 -16.29 -22.09
C LEU A 12 9.75 -15.84 -20.94
N LEU A 13 10.26 -15.07 -19.98
CA LEU A 13 9.44 -14.50 -18.91
C LEU A 13 8.41 -13.50 -19.45
N SER A 14 8.77 -12.68 -20.41
CA SER A 14 7.83 -11.75 -21.06
C SER A 14 6.76 -12.47 -21.89
N GLU A 15 7.09 -13.56 -22.56
CA GLU A 15 6.12 -14.35 -23.34
C GLU A 15 5.19 -15.20 -22.46
N PHE A 16 5.61 -15.57 -21.24
CA PHE A 16 4.76 -16.35 -20.31
C PHE A 16 3.87 -15.49 -19.42
N ILE A 17 4.30 -14.27 -19.07
CA ILE A 17 3.57 -13.37 -18.14
C ILE A 17 2.58 -12.47 -18.90
N VAL A 18 2.95 -11.98 -20.07
CA VAL A 18 2.14 -11.03 -20.87
C VAL A 18 0.89 -11.65 -21.50
N PRO A 19 0.89 -12.89 -22.08
CA PRO A 19 -0.31 -13.41 -22.74
C PRO A 19 -1.44 -13.80 -21.79
N ARG A 20 -1.15 -14.09 -20.51
CA ARG A 20 -2.21 -14.39 -19.52
C ARG A 20 -2.93 -13.13 -19.05
N ALA A 21 -2.25 -12.01 -18.97
CA ALA A 21 -2.88 -10.73 -18.64
C ALA A 21 -3.75 -10.19 -19.79
N GLN A 22 -3.32 -10.37 -21.05
CA GLN A 22 -4.09 -9.92 -22.22
C GLN A 22 -5.29 -10.76 -22.58
N LYS A 23 -5.33 -12.06 -22.25
CA LYS A 23 -6.46 -12.95 -22.56
C LYS A 23 -7.72 -12.70 -21.75
N TRP A 24 -7.60 -11.98 -20.62
CA TRP A 24 -8.74 -11.51 -19.81
C TRP A 24 -9.34 -10.19 -20.31
N PHE A 25 -8.73 -9.57 -21.34
CA PHE A 25 -9.10 -8.24 -21.82
C PHE A 25 -10.22 -8.23 -22.87
N PHE A 26 -10.57 -9.38 -23.46
CA PHE A 26 -11.63 -9.49 -24.48
C PHE A 26 -12.77 -10.39 -24.04
N MET A 27 -13.47 -10.00 -22.98
CA MET A 27 -14.80 -10.49 -22.74
C MET A 27 -15.77 -9.45 -23.31
N GLU A 28 -16.49 -9.82 -24.37
CA GLU A 28 -17.45 -8.97 -25.06
C GLU A 28 -18.34 -8.20 -24.08
N CYS A 29 -18.21 -6.89 -24.08
CA CYS A 29 -19.05 -5.98 -23.32
C CYS A 29 -20.43 -5.89 -24.02
N LYS A 30 -21.45 -6.57 -23.50
CA LYS A 30 -22.83 -6.39 -23.93
C LYS A 30 -23.27 -4.96 -23.60
N THR A 31 -23.67 -4.25 -24.64
CA THR A 31 -24.03 -2.83 -24.71
C THR A 31 -25.36 -2.53 -24.01
N GLN A 32 -25.43 -2.56 -22.70
CA GLN A 32 -26.48 -1.91 -21.91
C GLN A 32 -25.95 -1.61 -20.50
N LEU A 33 -26.11 -0.36 -20.06
CA LEU A 33 -25.87 0.02 -18.66
C LEU A 33 -26.70 -0.91 -17.75
N LYS A 34 -26.01 -1.81 -17.06
CA LYS A 34 -26.62 -2.72 -16.10
C LYS A 34 -26.83 -1.94 -14.80
N SER A 35 -28.00 -1.48 -14.60
CA SER A 35 -28.61 -0.82 -13.45
C SER A 35 -28.87 0.68 -13.68
N ASN A 36 -29.86 1.24 -12.98
CA ASN A 36 -30.23 2.66 -13.02
C ASN A 36 -29.16 3.60 -12.39
N ILE A 37 -27.88 3.39 -12.71
CA ILE A 37 -26.76 4.24 -12.25
C ILE A 37 -26.50 5.29 -13.32
N THR A 38 -26.40 6.56 -12.91
CA THR A 38 -25.92 7.65 -13.78
C THR A 38 -24.40 7.60 -13.95
N GLY A 39 -23.87 8.16 -15.04
CA GLY A 39 -22.41 8.23 -15.25
C GLY A 39 -21.70 8.92 -14.10
N GLU A 40 -22.27 9.98 -13.55
CA GLU A 40 -21.76 10.72 -12.40
C GLU A 40 -21.69 9.85 -11.13
N GLN A 41 -22.74 9.08 -10.85
CA GLN A 41 -22.77 8.16 -9.70
C GLN A 41 -21.74 7.05 -9.83
N LEU A 42 -21.60 6.47 -11.02
CA LEU A 42 -20.61 5.44 -11.30
C LEU A 42 -19.18 5.97 -11.12
N LEU A 43 -18.94 7.18 -11.64
CA LEU A 43 -17.66 7.85 -11.53
C LEU A 43 -17.33 8.17 -10.06
N THR A 44 -18.29 8.70 -9.31
CA THR A 44 -18.12 8.98 -7.87
C THR A 44 -17.79 7.70 -7.11
N LEU A 45 -18.52 6.61 -7.33
CA LEU A 45 -18.28 5.32 -6.70
C LEU A 45 -16.87 4.77 -6.98
N SER A 46 -16.49 4.78 -8.25
CA SER A 46 -15.18 4.24 -8.66
C SER A 46 -14.03 5.11 -8.13
N MET A 47 -14.22 6.43 -8.07
CA MET A 47 -13.25 7.37 -7.48
C MET A 47 -13.15 7.21 -5.96
N ASP A 48 -14.27 6.97 -5.24
CA ASP A 48 -14.25 6.69 -3.81
C ASP A 48 -13.48 5.40 -3.49
N MET A 49 -13.66 4.39 -4.33
CA MET A 49 -12.91 3.15 -4.21
C MET A 49 -11.42 3.37 -4.44
N GLY A 50 -11.06 4.05 -5.53
CA GLY A 50 -9.67 4.34 -5.88
C GLY A 50 -8.96 5.18 -4.83
N GLU A 51 -9.59 6.25 -4.33
CA GLU A 51 -9.07 7.10 -3.27
C GLU A 51 -8.76 6.31 -2.01
N LYS A 52 -9.72 5.49 -1.54
CA LYS A 52 -9.52 4.64 -0.36
C LYS A 52 -8.42 3.60 -0.56
N MET A 53 -8.29 3.05 -1.76
CA MET A 53 -7.20 2.12 -2.08
C MET A 53 -5.85 2.81 -2.01
N ILE A 54 -5.69 4.02 -2.58
CA ILE A 54 -4.44 4.79 -2.50
C ILE A 54 -4.12 5.14 -1.04
N ILE A 55 -5.10 5.63 -0.28
CA ILE A 55 -4.94 5.93 1.15
C ILE A 55 -4.47 4.69 1.92
N CYS A 56 -4.95 3.50 1.59
CA CYS A 56 -4.54 2.25 2.24
C CYS A 56 -3.21 1.69 1.74
N GLY A 57 -2.54 2.35 0.79
CA GLY A 57 -1.22 1.95 0.31
C GLY A 57 -1.24 1.03 -0.91
N ALA A 58 -2.30 1.03 -1.70
CA ALA A 58 -2.34 0.29 -2.96
C ALA A 58 -1.32 0.85 -3.98
N GLU A 59 -0.88 -0.03 -4.86
CA GLU A 59 -0.06 0.31 -6.03
C GLU A 59 -0.89 1.10 -7.05
N ALA A 60 -0.26 2.04 -7.77
CA ALA A 60 -0.93 2.88 -8.76
C ALA A 60 -1.64 2.03 -9.84
N ASN A 61 -0.91 1.10 -10.45
CA ASN A 61 -1.45 0.21 -11.48
C ASN A 61 -2.67 -0.59 -10.99
N ARG A 62 -2.66 -1.06 -9.74
CA ARG A 62 -3.76 -1.80 -9.16
C ARG A 62 -5.00 -0.94 -8.95
N VAL A 63 -4.83 0.30 -8.57
CA VAL A 63 -5.93 1.27 -8.44
C VAL A 63 -6.55 1.55 -9.79
N GLU A 64 -5.74 1.82 -10.80
CA GLU A 64 -6.19 2.10 -12.16
C GLU A 64 -6.94 0.91 -12.77
N ASP A 65 -6.40 -0.31 -12.62
CA ASP A 65 -7.05 -1.55 -13.09
C ASP A 65 -8.40 -1.77 -12.39
N THR A 66 -8.47 -1.52 -11.07
CA THR A 66 -9.70 -1.65 -10.30
C THR A 66 -10.79 -0.68 -10.78
N ILE A 67 -10.47 0.60 -10.93
CA ILE A 67 -11.40 1.62 -11.42
C ILE A 67 -11.87 1.27 -12.83
N ARG A 68 -10.93 0.90 -13.72
CA ARG A 68 -11.23 0.51 -15.09
C ARG A 68 -12.20 -0.66 -15.15
N ARG A 69 -11.96 -1.72 -14.36
CA ARG A 69 -12.85 -2.90 -14.30
C ARG A 69 -14.23 -2.56 -13.78
N ILE A 70 -14.34 -1.76 -12.75
CA ILE A 70 -15.63 -1.34 -12.20
C ILE A 70 -16.42 -0.59 -13.30
N CYS A 71 -15.85 0.44 -13.91
CA CYS A 71 -16.54 1.22 -14.94
C CYS A 71 -16.92 0.39 -16.16
N LEU A 72 -16.05 -0.52 -16.63
CA LEU A 72 -16.36 -1.43 -17.74
C LEU A 72 -17.46 -2.43 -17.39
N ALA A 73 -17.51 -2.94 -16.15
CA ALA A 73 -18.56 -3.87 -15.70
C ALA A 73 -19.96 -3.24 -15.75
N TYR A 74 -20.06 -1.93 -15.54
CA TYR A 74 -21.29 -1.16 -15.67
C TYR A 74 -21.64 -0.73 -17.10
N GLY A 75 -20.74 -0.96 -18.07
CA GLY A 75 -21.02 -0.74 -19.48
C GLY A 75 -20.37 0.51 -20.09
N CYS A 76 -19.42 1.14 -19.41
CA CYS A 76 -18.61 2.20 -20.05
C CYS A 76 -17.87 1.64 -21.27
N THR A 77 -17.80 2.42 -22.35
CA THR A 77 -17.13 2.01 -23.61
C THR A 77 -15.63 2.24 -23.56
N LYS A 78 -15.18 3.27 -22.83
CA LYS A 78 -13.76 3.58 -22.62
C LYS A 78 -13.56 4.17 -21.23
N VAL A 79 -12.42 3.84 -20.61
CA VAL A 79 -12.05 4.32 -19.27
C VAL A 79 -10.57 4.64 -19.29
N ASP A 80 -10.24 5.89 -19.10
CA ASP A 80 -8.88 6.38 -18.97
C ASP A 80 -8.67 6.81 -17.52
N VAL A 81 -7.73 6.17 -16.82
CA VAL A 81 -7.41 6.43 -15.41
C VAL A 81 -5.96 6.82 -15.32
N PHE A 82 -5.69 7.82 -14.52
CA PHE A 82 -4.34 8.24 -14.15
C PHE A 82 -4.26 8.43 -12.64
N SER A 83 -3.33 7.76 -12.00
CA SER A 83 -3.14 7.82 -10.56
C SER A 83 -1.67 8.05 -10.17
N ILE A 84 -1.48 8.93 -9.19
CA ILE A 84 -0.23 9.10 -8.44
C ILE A 84 -0.56 9.15 -6.96
N THR A 85 0.44 9.17 -6.09
CA THR A 85 0.24 9.14 -4.62
C THR A 85 -0.70 10.22 -4.10
N SER A 86 -0.68 11.40 -4.70
CA SER A 86 -1.44 12.59 -4.25
C SER A 86 -2.60 13.00 -5.17
N TYR A 87 -2.80 12.32 -6.30
CA TYR A 87 -3.78 12.74 -7.30
C TYR A 87 -4.34 11.54 -8.06
N LEU A 88 -5.66 11.56 -8.28
CA LEU A 88 -6.40 10.56 -9.04
C LEU A 88 -7.31 11.28 -10.04
N SER A 89 -7.26 10.88 -11.30
CA SER A 89 -8.11 11.38 -12.37
C SER A 89 -8.69 10.23 -13.16
N THR A 90 -9.97 10.27 -13.44
CA THR A 90 -10.65 9.25 -14.25
C THR A 90 -11.59 9.92 -15.24
N THR A 91 -11.48 9.53 -16.50
CA THR A 91 -12.41 9.90 -17.57
C THR A 91 -13.10 8.64 -18.07
N ILE A 92 -14.43 8.64 -18.07
CA ILE A 92 -15.24 7.55 -18.62
C ILE A 92 -15.97 8.02 -19.86
N ARG A 93 -16.16 7.10 -20.81
CA ARG A 93 -17.03 7.30 -21.96
C ARG A 93 -18.24 6.37 -21.85
N LEU A 94 -19.41 6.98 -21.81
CA LEU A 94 -20.69 6.28 -21.74
C LEU A 94 -21.12 5.73 -23.12
N PRO A 95 -22.05 4.77 -23.18
CA PRO A 95 -22.52 4.19 -24.45
C PRO A 95 -23.20 5.22 -25.37
N ASP A 96 -23.78 6.29 -24.81
CA ASP A 96 -24.39 7.41 -25.55
C ASP A 96 -23.34 8.36 -26.20
N GLY A 97 -22.05 8.10 -25.95
CA GLY A 97 -20.94 8.90 -26.46
C GLY A 97 -20.54 10.09 -25.57
N THR A 98 -21.26 10.35 -24.47
CA THR A 98 -20.89 11.37 -23.50
C THR A 98 -19.64 11.00 -22.71
N HIS A 99 -18.91 12.03 -22.25
CA HIS A 99 -17.71 11.86 -21.46
C HIS A 99 -17.87 12.57 -20.11
N ASP A 100 -17.60 11.83 -19.03
CA ASP A 100 -17.56 12.37 -17.70
C ASP A 100 -16.15 12.23 -17.14
N THR A 101 -15.66 13.30 -16.47
CA THR A 101 -14.31 13.30 -15.85
C THR A 101 -14.45 13.78 -14.42
N GLN A 102 -13.79 13.07 -13.51
CA GLN A 102 -13.65 13.47 -12.12
C GLN A 102 -12.20 13.37 -11.68
N THR A 103 -11.81 14.33 -10.83
CA THR A 103 -10.45 14.38 -10.25
C THR A 103 -10.56 14.48 -8.74
N ARG A 104 -9.60 13.86 -8.03
CA ARG A 104 -9.48 13.94 -6.58
C ARG A 104 -8.06 14.16 -6.14
N ARG A 105 -7.89 15.03 -5.15
CA ARG A 105 -6.63 15.20 -4.46
C ARG A 105 -6.61 14.35 -3.19
N ILE A 106 -5.53 13.60 -3.00
CA ILE A 106 -5.34 12.72 -1.86
C ILE A 106 -4.38 13.42 -0.88
N HIS A 107 -4.85 13.62 0.36
CA HIS A 107 -4.10 14.37 1.38
C HIS A 107 -3.49 13.48 2.46
N SER A 108 -3.95 12.24 2.58
CA SER A 108 -3.51 11.33 3.63
C SER A 108 -3.06 10.00 3.03
N TYR A 109 -2.06 9.43 3.64
CA TYR A 109 -1.54 8.11 3.28
C TYR A 109 -1.41 7.26 4.54
N SER A 110 -1.84 6.02 4.47
CA SER A 110 -1.69 5.04 5.54
C SER A 110 -1.34 3.68 4.93
N ASN A 111 -0.75 2.81 5.73
CA ASN A 111 -0.45 1.44 5.31
C ASN A 111 -1.40 0.49 6.05
N ASN A 112 -2.60 0.28 5.49
CA ASN A 112 -3.61 -0.58 6.08
C ASN A 112 -3.99 -1.72 5.12
N LEU A 113 -3.25 -2.83 5.23
CA LEU A 113 -3.42 -3.97 4.34
C LEU A 113 -4.76 -4.70 4.55
N ASP A 114 -5.31 -4.70 5.76
CA ASP A 114 -6.61 -5.30 6.06
C ASP A 114 -7.74 -4.56 5.33
N LYS A 115 -7.71 -3.22 5.37
CA LYS A 115 -8.67 -2.39 4.61
C LYS A 115 -8.48 -2.58 3.11
N LEU A 116 -7.24 -2.69 2.65
CA LEU A 116 -6.93 -2.90 1.24
C LEU A 116 -7.46 -4.26 0.75
N GLU A 117 -7.31 -5.32 1.54
CA GLU A 117 -7.87 -6.64 1.21
C GLU A 117 -9.38 -6.58 1.11
N TYR A 118 -10.05 -5.92 2.05
CA TYR A 118 -11.50 -5.74 2.03
C TYR A 118 -11.97 -4.93 0.81
N LEU A 119 -11.28 -3.82 0.47
CA LEU A 119 -11.56 -3.04 -0.73
C LEU A 119 -11.43 -3.87 -2.01
N ASN A 120 -10.43 -4.74 -2.07
CA ASN A 120 -10.27 -5.66 -3.19
C ASN A 120 -11.40 -6.72 -3.26
N ALA A 121 -11.89 -7.18 -2.13
CA ALA A 121 -13.01 -8.11 -2.09
C ALA A 121 -14.31 -7.42 -2.60
N ILE A 122 -14.57 -6.20 -2.14
CA ILE A 122 -15.71 -5.38 -2.61
C ILE A 122 -15.58 -5.09 -4.11
N SER A 123 -14.42 -4.69 -4.60
CA SER A 123 -14.25 -4.40 -6.02
C SER A 123 -14.57 -5.61 -6.89
N ARG A 124 -14.16 -6.82 -6.47
CA ARG A 124 -14.53 -8.06 -7.17
C ARG A 124 -16.05 -8.34 -7.11
N HIS A 125 -16.67 -8.11 -5.95
CA HIS A 125 -18.13 -8.25 -5.80
C HIS A 125 -18.88 -7.30 -6.72
N ILE A 126 -18.45 -6.04 -6.78
CA ILE A 126 -19.03 -5.01 -7.67
C ILE A 126 -18.89 -5.42 -9.14
N CYS A 127 -17.70 -5.86 -9.57
CA CYS A 127 -17.48 -6.27 -10.96
C CYS A 127 -18.32 -7.49 -11.38
N ASN A 128 -18.56 -8.44 -10.46
CA ASN A 128 -19.27 -9.67 -10.77
C ASN A 128 -20.80 -9.49 -10.76
N ASN A 129 -21.31 -8.70 -9.83
CA ASN A 129 -22.75 -8.61 -9.55
C ASN A 129 -23.38 -7.29 -10.01
N THR A 130 -22.57 -6.27 -10.30
CA THR A 130 -23.04 -4.91 -10.67
C THR A 130 -24.23 -4.44 -9.82
N PRO A 131 -24.10 -4.39 -8.48
CA PRO A 131 -25.19 -4.04 -7.57
C PRO A 131 -25.62 -2.58 -7.73
N ALA A 132 -26.81 -2.24 -7.23
CA ALA A 132 -27.33 -0.88 -7.27
C ALA A 132 -26.49 0.07 -6.40
N TYR A 133 -26.39 1.36 -6.78
CA TYR A 133 -25.55 2.36 -6.14
C TYR A 133 -25.69 2.40 -4.61
N ASN A 134 -26.93 2.44 -4.09
CA ASN A 134 -27.19 2.55 -2.65
C ASN A 134 -26.62 1.38 -1.83
N ASN A 135 -26.58 0.18 -2.41
CA ASN A 135 -26.05 -1.00 -1.72
C ASN A 135 -24.52 -0.92 -1.57
N ILE A 136 -23.85 -0.37 -2.58
CA ILE A 136 -22.39 -0.26 -2.60
C ILE A 136 -21.94 0.86 -1.65
N GLU A 137 -22.66 1.99 -1.63
CA GLU A 137 -22.33 3.10 -0.74
C GLU A 137 -22.33 2.66 0.73
N THR A 138 -23.29 1.83 1.12
CA THR A 138 -23.35 1.27 2.47
C THR A 138 -22.18 0.31 2.75
N GLU A 139 -21.81 -0.55 1.81
CA GLU A 139 -20.66 -1.45 1.94
C GLU A 139 -19.34 -0.69 2.07
N ILE A 140 -19.14 0.34 1.24
CA ILE A 140 -17.94 1.19 1.31
C ILE A 140 -17.90 2.03 2.60
N ALA A 141 -19.05 2.49 3.10
CA ALA A 141 -19.14 3.20 4.36
C ALA A 141 -18.81 2.31 5.57
N TYR A 142 -19.10 1.00 5.49
CA TYR A 142 -18.78 0.03 6.54
C TYR A 142 -17.28 -0.19 6.75
N ILE A 143 -16.43 0.16 5.76
CA ILE A 143 -14.96 0.07 5.84
C ILE A 143 -14.35 1.01 6.91
N LYS A 144 -15.12 1.95 7.46
CA LYS A 144 -14.63 2.91 8.47
C LYS A 144 -14.18 2.30 9.79
N LYS A 145 -14.53 1.04 10.07
CA LYS A 145 -14.17 0.42 11.34
C LYS A 145 -12.75 -0.14 11.29
N ASP A 146 -11.80 0.62 11.86
CA ASP A 146 -10.45 0.11 12.09
C ASP A 146 -10.51 -1.12 13.01
N ARG A 147 -9.97 -2.25 12.57
CA ARG A 147 -9.67 -3.36 13.46
C ARG A 147 -8.48 -2.94 14.32
N ASN A 148 -8.75 -2.43 15.49
CA ASN A 148 -7.69 -2.20 16.47
C ASN A 148 -7.24 -3.56 17.00
N PHE A 149 -6.02 -3.95 16.69
CA PHE A 149 -5.39 -5.09 17.33
C PHE A 149 -5.27 -4.82 18.83
N PRO A 150 -5.47 -5.84 19.68
CA PRO A 150 -5.27 -5.68 21.11
C PRO A 150 -3.81 -5.27 21.39
N TRP A 151 -3.61 -4.42 22.39
CA TRP A 151 -2.31 -3.83 22.70
C TRP A 151 -1.19 -4.84 22.88
N TYR A 152 -1.48 -6.01 23.46
CA TYR A 152 -0.50 -7.08 23.65
C TYR A 152 -0.01 -7.70 22.33
N MET A 153 -0.87 -7.74 21.31
CA MET A 153 -0.50 -8.24 19.99
C MET A 153 0.39 -7.24 19.26
N SER A 154 0.11 -5.96 19.40
CA SER A 154 0.93 -4.90 18.83
C SER A 154 2.32 -4.87 19.47
N ILE A 155 2.40 -4.89 20.81
CA ILE A 155 3.69 -4.88 21.52
C ILE A 155 4.52 -6.12 21.22
N SER A 156 3.89 -7.32 21.13
CA SER A 156 4.59 -8.54 20.73
C SER A 156 5.16 -8.45 19.31
N GLY A 157 4.46 -7.78 18.40
CA GLY A 157 4.95 -7.49 17.05
C GLY A 157 6.22 -6.64 17.05
N TYR A 158 6.25 -5.57 17.86
CA TYR A 158 7.45 -4.71 18.01
C TYR A 158 8.64 -5.49 18.55
N ILE A 159 8.41 -6.26 19.64
CA ILE A 159 9.47 -7.07 20.29
C ILE A 159 10.03 -8.11 19.32
N LEU A 160 9.14 -8.88 18.69
CA LEU A 160 9.55 -9.96 17.80
C LEU A 160 10.26 -9.44 16.54
N SER A 161 9.76 -8.36 15.95
CA SER A 161 10.39 -7.74 14.78
C SER A 161 11.78 -7.22 15.07
N SER A 162 11.95 -6.44 16.15
CA SER A 162 13.24 -5.88 16.52
C SER A 162 14.26 -6.97 16.87
N LEU A 163 13.83 -7.99 17.63
CA LEU A 163 14.64 -9.16 17.95
C LEU A 163 15.07 -9.89 16.67
N ALA A 164 14.11 -10.20 15.80
CA ALA A 164 14.37 -10.94 14.58
C ALA A 164 15.35 -10.19 13.66
N PHE A 165 15.19 -8.88 13.49
CA PHE A 165 16.10 -8.08 12.67
C PHE A 165 17.49 -8.01 13.28
N ALA A 166 17.64 -7.80 14.60
CA ALA A 166 18.95 -7.78 15.23
C ALA A 166 19.72 -9.08 15.02
N VAL A 167 19.05 -10.25 15.20
CA VAL A 167 19.64 -11.57 14.96
C VAL A 167 19.89 -11.82 13.47
N PHE A 168 18.96 -11.44 12.60
CA PHE A 168 19.09 -11.62 11.15
C PHE A 168 20.32 -10.90 10.57
N PHE A 169 20.65 -9.72 11.10
CA PHE A 169 21.84 -8.97 10.70
C PHE A 169 23.13 -9.43 11.40
N GLY A 170 23.10 -10.56 12.08
CA GLY A 170 24.28 -11.18 12.67
C GLY A 170 24.55 -10.82 14.14
N GLY A 171 23.57 -10.28 14.85
CA GLY A 171 23.62 -10.10 16.30
C GLY A 171 23.46 -11.41 17.06
N SER A 172 23.93 -11.44 18.30
CA SER A 172 23.71 -12.55 19.22
C SER A 172 22.23 -12.60 19.67
N ILE A 173 21.81 -13.72 20.24
CA ILE A 173 20.47 -13.83 20.86
C ILE A 173 20.30 -12.79 21.98
N ARG A 174 21.38 -12.46 22.71
CA ARG A 174 21.38 -11.41 23.74
C ARG A 174 21.09 -10.05 23.13
N ASP A 175 21.78 -9.71 22.04
CA ASP A 175 21.55 -8.45 21.30
C ASP A 175 20.09 -8.35 20.82
N GLY A 176 19.54 -9.46 20.29
CA GLY A 176 18.14 -9.56 19.88
C GLY A 176 17.15 -9.33 21.03
N LEU A 177 17.40 -9.94 22.20
CA LEU A 177 16.54 -9.76 23.38
C LEU A 177 16.57 -8.31 23.87
N ILE A 178 17.72 -7.66 23.88
CA ILE A 178 17.86 -6.26 24.30
C ILE A 178 17.15 -5.34 23.28
N ALA A 179 17.33 -5.58 21.98
CA ALA A 179 16.61 -4.85 20.94
C ALA A 179 15.09 -5.00 21.10
N GLY A 180 14.62 -6.22 21.36
CA GLY A 180 13.21 -6.50 21.64
C GLY A 180 12.68 -5.76 22.87
N LEU A 181 13.44 -5.72 23.97
CA LEU A 181 13.07 -4.95 25.16
C LEU A 181 13.00 -3.45 24.88
N LEU A 182 13.99 -2.89 24.20
CA LEU A 182 14.01 -1.47 23.82
C LEU A 182 12.88 -1.11 22.86
N SER A 183 12.44 -2.03 22.02
CA SER A 183 11.34 -1.80 21.09
C SER A 183 9.98 -1.59 21.81
N THR A 184 9.84 -1.99 23.09
CA THR A 184 8.67 -1.64 23.89
C THR A 184 8.56 -0.14 24.10
N ILE A 185 9.69 0.55 24.22
CA ILE A 185 9.73 2.02 24.31
C ILE A 185 9.29 2.62 22.96
N ALA A 186 9.75 2.05 21.84
CA ALA A 186 9.29 2.45 20.51
C ALA A 186 7.76 2.36 20.38
N TYR A 187 7.16 1.27 20.83
CA TYR A 187 5.71 1.10 20.85
C TYR A 187 4.99 2.16 21.71
N ILE A 188 5.51 2.47 22.89
CA ILE A 188 4.94 3.52 23.77
C ILE A 188 5.03 4.89 23.10
N MET A 189 6.15 5.19 22.44
CA MET A 189 6.32 6.43 21.67
C MET A 189 5.33 6.52 20.52
N ASP A 190 5.12 5.44 19.77
CA ASP A 190 4.12 5.37 18.70
C ASP A 190 2.70 5.65 19.23
N LEU A 191 2.34 5.10 20.38
CA LEU A 191 1.02 5.33 20.98
C LEU A 191 0.80 6.78 21.45
N LYS A 192 1.84 7.43 21.98
CA LYS A 192 1.70 8.74 22.62
C LYS A 192 2.07 9.91 21.73
N ILE A 193 3.10 9.76 20.91
CA ILE A 193 3.69 10.88 20.15
C ILE A 193 3.12 10.94 18.73
N ARG A 194 2.90 9.81 18.08
CA ARG A 194 2.39 9.76 16.71
C ARG A 194 1.03 10.46 16.52
N PRO A 195 0.06 10.37 17.46
CA PRO A 195 -1.22 11.08 17.35
C PRO A 195 -1.12 12.60 17.41
N LEU A 196 0.03 13.16 17.82
CA LEU A 196 0.25 14.62 17.88
C LEU A 196 0.39 15.29 16.50
N GLY A 197 0.37 14.49 15.39
CA GLY A 197 0.43 15.02 14.03
C GLY A 197 1.78 15.60 13.64
N ILE A 198 2.85 15.21 14.32
CA ILE A 198 4.22 15.62 13.99
C ILE A 198 4.61 15.04 12.63
N ASN A 199 5.40 15.77 11.86
CA ASN A 199 5.95 15.29 10.59
C ASN A 199 6.64 13.94 10.79
N MET A 200 6.30 12.96 9.95
CA MET A 200 6.75 11.58 10.10
C MET A 200 8.27 11.43 10.07
N LEU A 201 8.96 12.22 9.24
CA LEU A 201 10.43 12.24 9.19
C LEU A 201 11.03 12.69 10.51
N MET A 202 10.53 13.81 11.07
CA MET A 202 10.98 14.33 12.36
C MET A 202 10.72 13.33 13.49
N TYR A 203 9.53 12.69 13.45
CA TYR A 203 9.17 11.66 14.41
C TYR A 203 10.13 10.47 14.35
N ASN A 204 10.37 9.89 13.16
CA ASN A 204 11.25 8.75 12.97
C ASN A 204 12.69 9.08 13.42
N PHE A 205 13.19 10.27 13.03
CA PHE A 205 14.52 10.72 13.43
C PHE A 205 14.66 10.81 14.96
N PHE A 206 13.68 11.43 15.62
CA PHE A 206 13.73 11.61 17.08
C PHE A 206 13.63 10.27 17.82
N CYS A 207 12.76 9.38 17.36
CA CYS A 207 12.59 8.06 17.96
C CYS A 207 13.84 7.20 17.80
N THR A 208 14.40 7.13 16.60
CA THR A 208 15.63 6.34 16.33
C THR A 208 16.82 6.90 17.07
N PHE A 209 16.96 8.23 17.17
CA PHE A 209 18.00 8.88 17.95
C PHE A 209 17.89 8.51 19.43
N LEU A 210 16.71 8.65 20.04
CA LEU A 210 16.48 8.32 21.45
C LEU A 210 16.76 6.85 21.74
N LEU A 211 16.27 5.94 20.90
CA LEU A 211 16.52 4.51 21.05
C LEU A 211 18.01 4.17 20.90
N GLY A 212 18.71 4.83 19.98
CA GLY A 212 20.16 4.68 19.82
C GLY A 212 20.95 5.12 21.05
N VAL A 213 20.57 6.25 21.65
CA VAL A 213 21.17 6.74 22.89
C VAL A 213 20.92 5.74 24.03
N LEU A 214 19.70 5.23 24.18
CA LEU A 214 19.36 4.23 25.20
C LEU A 214 20.15 2.93 24.99
N ALA A 215 20.25 2.44 23.75
CA ALA A 215 21.04 1.26 23.42
C ALA A 215 22.52 1.47 23.77
N ARG A 216 23.07 2.67 23.52
CA ARG A 216 24.46 3.01 23.91
C ARG A 216 24.66 2.99 25.41
N PHE A 217 23.74 3.54 26.19
CA PHE A 217 23.81 3.49 27.66
C PHE A 217 23.79 2.06 28.19
N ILE A 218 22.96 1.19 27.66
CA ILE A 218 22.94 -0.24 28.03
C ILE A 218 24.23 -0.92 27.57
N GLY A 219 24.77 -0.55 26.40
CA GLY A 219 26.05 -1.07 25.92
C GLY A 219 27.24 -0.77 26.84
N LEU A 220 27.20 0.34 27.59
CA LEU A 220 28.24 0.67 28.61
C LEU A 220 28.25 -0.31 29.78
N THR A 221 27.18 -1.01 30.04
CA THR A 221 27.06 -2.02 31.11
C THR A 221 27.66 -3.37 30.74
N GLY A 222 28.06 -3.59 29.45
CA GLY A 222 28.61 -4.85 28.95
C GLY A 222 27.57 -5.92 28.66
N PHE A 223 26.26 -5.62 28.70
CA PHE A 223 25.20 -6.58 28.36
C PHE A 223 25.01 -6.77 26.84
N ILE A 224 25.49 -5.84 26.02
CA ILE A 224 25.38 -5.88 24.56
C ILE A 224 26.71 -6.37 23.98
N ASP A 225 26.67 -7.43 23.18
CA ASP A 225 27.82 -7.97 22.48
C ASP A 225 28.13 -7.14 21.22
N ASN A 226 27.11 -6.76 20.46
CA ASN A 226 27.22 -6.02 19.20
C ASN A 226 26.20 -4.87 19.15
N LEU A 227 26.61 -3.68 19.55
CA LEU A 227 25.77 -2.49 19.62
C LEU A 227 25.15 -2.10 18.26
N ASP A 228 25.93 -2.24 17.19
CA ASP A 228 25.49 -1.98 15.81
C ASP A 228 24.28 -2.86 15.42
N LYS A 229 24.25 -4.12 15.84
CA LYS A 229 23.15 -5.04 15.52
C LYS A 229 21.88 -4.71 16.31
N VAL A 230 22.02 -4.35 17.58
CA VAL A 230 20.90 -3.85 18.39
C VAL A 230 20.31 -2.59 17.74
N PHE A 231 21.17 -1.66 17.32
CA PHE A 231 20.73 -0.43 16.67
C PHE A 231 20.01 -0.71 15.34
N ILE A 232 20.53 -1.59 14.49
CA ILE A 232 19.86 -2.02 13.25
C ILE A 232 18.47 -2.61 13.54
N GLY A 233 18.37 -3.49 14.54
CA GLY A 233 17.08 -4.09 14.94
C GLY A 233 16.03 -3.06 15.33
N LEU A 234 16.43 -1.96 16.00
CA LEU A 234 15.54 -0.87 16.39
C LEU A 234 15.18 0.05 15.22
N VAL A 235 16.15 0.41 14.38
CA VAL A 235 15.93 1.30 13.22
C VAL A 235 15.03 0.66 12.18
N MET A 236 15.12 -0.66 12.00
CA MET A 236 14.28 -1.39 11.04
C MET A 236 12.77 -1.26 11.31
N LEU A 237 12.35 -0.93 12.54
CA LEU A 237 10.94 -0.65 12.85
C LEU A 237 10.41 0.62 12.17
N TYR A 238 11.30 1.56 11.88
CA TYR A 238 10.97 2.88 11.31
C TYR A 238 11.22 2.97 9.80
N ILE A 239 11.87 1.96 9.22
CA ILE A 239 12.11 1.93 7.76
C ILE A 239 10.80 1.58 7.05
N PRO A 240 10.33 2.41 6.11
CA PRO A 240 9.06 2.22 5.41
C PRO A 240 9.19 1.16 4.29
N GLY A 241 9.47 -0.10 4.67
CA GLY A 241 9.77 -1.18 3.73
C GLY A 241 8.67 -1.45 2.69
N THR A 242 7.40 -1.40 3.10
CA THR A 242 6.26 -1.60 2.18
C THR A 242 6.15 -0.48 1.15
N GLN A 243 6.39 0.77 1.55
CA GLN A 243 6.38 1.92 0.64
C GLN A 243 7.50 1.83 -0.38
N MET A 244 8.72 1.47 0.07
CA MET A 244 9.89 1.27 -0.81
C MET A 244 9.64 0.13 -1.81
N THR A 245 9.08 -1.00 -1.35
CA THR A 245 8.77 -2.13 -2.22
C THR A 245 7.72 -1.76 -3.26
N ASN A 246 6.65 -1.07 -2.85
CA ASN A 246 5.59 -0.62 -3.76
C ASN A 246 6.12 0.42 -4.76
N SER A 247 7.01 1.31 -4.35
CA SER A 247 7.64 2.30 -5.22
C SER A 247 8.46 1.62 -6.34
N ILE A 248 9.30 0.63 -5.98
CA ILE A 248 10.07 -0.14 -6.95
C ILE A 248 9.14 -0.90 -7.91
N ARG A 249 8.05 -1.48 -7.38
CA ARG A 249 7.07 -2.18 -8.20
C ARG A 249 6.35 -1.25 -9.17
N ASP A 250 5.92 -0.07 -8.73
CA ASP A 250 5.28 0.94 -9.60
C ASP A 250 6.25 1.31 -10.75
N ILE A 251 7.53 1.56 -10.46
CA ILE A 251 8.55 1.82 -11.49
C ILE A 251 8.69 0.66 -12.49
N LEU A 252 8.74 -0.58 -11.99
CA LEU A 252 8.87 -1.77 -12.84
C LEU A 252 7.63 -2.03 -13.71
N CYS A 253 6.45 -1.60 -13.23
CA CYS A 253 5.20 -1.68 -14.00
C CYS A 253 5.07 -0.54 -15.04
N GLY A 254 5.98 0.42 -15.07
CA GLY A 254 5.97 1.55 -16.00
C GLY A 254 5.42 2.85 -15.41
N ASP A 255 4.91 2.83 -14.19
CA ASP A 255 4.38 4.01 -13.48
C ASP A 255 5.50 4.76 -12.76
N ILE A 256 6.49 5.20 -13.54
CA ILE A 256 7.74 5.80 -13.04
C ILE A 256 7.46 7.01 -12.15
N MET A 257 6.53 7.89 -12.53
CA MET A 257 6.20 9.09 -11.76
C MET A 257 5.62 8.73 -10.39
N SER A 258 4.66 7.81 -10.35
CA SER A 258 4.06 7.34 -9.10
C SER A 258 5.11 6.69 -8.20
N GLY A 259 5.94 5.80 -8.78
CA GLY A 259 6.99 5.12 -8.03
C GLY A 259 8.06 6.08 -7.48
N LEU A 260 8.52 7.06 -8.26
CA LEU A 260 9.50 8.06 -7.79
C LEU A 260 8.93 8.94 -6.68
N LEU A 261 7.70 9.44 -6.83
CA LEU A 261 7.05 10.22 -5.78
C LEU A 261 6.94 9.44 -4.48
N ARG A 262 6.49 8.18 -4.55
CA ARG A 262 6.38 7.29 -3.39
C ARG A 262 7.74 7.00 -2.75
N LEU A 263 8.80 6.87 -3.55
CA LEU A 263 10.16 6.66 -3.04
C LEU A 263 10.65 7.90 -2.28
N ILE A 264 10.43 9.09 -2.84
CA ILE A 264 10.80 10.36 -2.18
C ILE A 264 10.01 10.56 -0.89
N GLU A 265 8.72 10.21 -0.88
CA GLU A 265 7.89 10.29 0.33
C GLU A 265 8.31 9.26 1.40
N ALA A 266 8.96 8.16 1.01
CA ALA A 266 9.40 7.10 1.91
C ALA A 266 10.76 7.39 2.56
N VAL A 267 11.63 8.16 1.92
CA VAL A 267 13.00 8.48 2.38
C VAL A 267 13.05 9.80 3.12
#